data_9ca3f2268662608ade168d0d779a9860
#
_entry.id   9ca3f2268662608ade168d0d779a9860
#
_cell.length_a   1.000
_cell.length_b   1.000
_cell.length_c   1.000
_cell.angle_alpha   90.00
_cell.angle_beta   90.00
_cell.angle_gamma   90.00
#
_symmetry.space_group_name_H-M   'P 1'
#
loop_
_entity.id
_entity.type
_entity.pdbx_description
1 polymer ?
#
loop_
_entity_poly.entity_id
_entity_poly.type
_entity_poly.pdbx_seq_one_letter_code
_entity_poly.pdbx_strand_id
1 'polypeptide(L)'
;GYSYAKIAELSGVPLGTVQKIFSGETESPRYDTLTALEQVFNEQLEVREPGGLYKARKNGEYTIDDYRALPDEQRVELIDGYFYDMASPTFGHQSIGGEIHRQIANYIMELGGNCRPFIAPVDVQLDCDERTMVQPDVGIVCDTSKIKRFGIYGAPDFVVEVVSSSTKKKDYALKLSKYMEAGVREYWILDFAQEKVLVYFFESDVYPVIYGFDKPVPVNIYNGELKIDFTNIARWLKEGME
;
A
#
# COMPACT_ATOMS: atom_id res chain seq x y z
N GLY A 1 21.21 -9.58 13.29
CA GLY A 1 21.25 -8.13 12.99
C GLY A 1 22.69 -7.64 12.99
N TYR A 2 23.00 -6.66 12.18
CA TYR A 2 24.33 -6.04 12.18
C TYR A 2 24.56 -5.18 13.43
N SER A 3 25.80 -5.18 13.92
CA SER A 3 26.22 -4.16 14.88
C SER A 3 26.37 -2.80 14.18
N TYR A 4 26.25 -1.71 14.93
CA TYR A 4 26.46 -0.35 14.39
C TYR A 4 27.82 -0.18 13.71
N ALA A 5 28.86 -0.84 14.24
CA ALA A 5 30.17 -0.85 13.64
C ALA A 5 30.17 -1.51 12.23
N LYS A 6 29.43 -2.62 12.09
CA LYS A 6 29.30 -3.31 10.81
C LYS A 6 28.46 -2.52 9.80
N ILE A 7 27.40 -1.85 10.26
CA ILE A 7 26.62 -0.93 9.41
C ILE A 7 27.48 0.23 8.92
N ALA A 8 28.30 0.83 9.79
CA ALA A 8 29.21 1.89 9.43
C ALA A 8 30.25 1.45 8.40
N GLU A 9 30.83 0.26 8.57
CA GLU A 9 31.78 -0.34 7.61
C GLU A 9 31.15 -0.54 6.22
N LEU A 10 29.95 -1.09 6.16
CA LEU A 10 29.26 -1.43 4.90
C LEU A 10 28.69 -0.21 4.18
N SER A 11 28.14 0.76 4.94
CA SER A 11 27.56 1.97 4.38
C SER A 11 28.56 3.09 4.06
N GLY A 12 29.76 3.01 4.58
CA GLY A 12 30.73 4.13 4.56
C GLY A 12 30.32 5.33 5.43
N VAL A 13 29.21 5.22 6.18
CA VAL A 13 28.73 6.27 7.09
C VAL A 13 29.50 6.18 8.41
N PRO A 14 30.04 7.31 8.94
CA PRO A 14 30.77 7.28 10.22
C PRO A 14 29.98 6.67 11.35
N LEU A 15 30.62 5.83 12.19
CA LEU A 15 29.97 5.09 13.28
C LEU A 15 29.17 6.01 14.21
N GLY A 16 29.69 7.19 14.55
CA GLY A 16 28.97 8.16 15.40
C GLY A 16 27.69 8.69 14.74
N THR A 17 27.66 8.80 13.41
CA THR A 17 26.45 9.18 12.66
C THR A 17 25.45 8.04 12.65
N VAL A 18 25.89 6.80 12.42
CA VAL A 18 25.05 5.59 12.52
C VAL A 18 24.40 5.49 13.89
N GLN A 19 25.19 5.63 14.96
CA GLN A 19 24.68 5.58 16.33
C GLN A 19 23.60 6.63 16.59
N LYS A 20 23.83 7.90 16.20
CA LYS A 20 22.88 9.00 16.38
C LYS A 20 21.57 8.81 15.60
N ILE A 21 21.64 8.25 14.40
CA ILE A 21 20.44 7.96 13.59
C ILE A 21 19.62 6.84 14.25
N PHE A 22 20.26 5.74 14.61
CA PHE A 22 19.57 4.59 15.19
C PHE A 22 19.15 4.77 16.67
N SER A 23 19.77 5.70 17.40
CA SER A 23 19.32 6.11 18.75
C SER A 23 18.19 7.14 18.72
N GLY A 24 17.87 7.71 17.55
CA GLY A 24 16.86 8.77 17.42
C GLY A 24 17.37 10.16 17.78
N GLU A 25 18.67 10.35 18.07
CA GLU A 25 19.26 11.68 18.32
C GLU A 25 19.26 12.57 17.06
N THR A 26 19.19 12.00 15.88
CA THR A 26 19.12 12.72 14.61
C THR A 26 17.74 12.53 13.99
N GLU A 27 16.88 13.54 14.10
CA GLU A 27 15.50 13.50 13.60
C GLU A 27 15.41 13.65 12.06
N SER A 28 16.41 14.27 11.43
CA SER A 28 16.45 14.51 9.98
C SER A 28 17.84 14.25 9.41
N PRO A 29 18.23 12.99 9.19
CA PRO A 29 19.50 12.67 8.51
C PRO A 29 19.50 13.21 7.08
N ARG A 30 20.71 13.50 6.54
CA ARG A 30 20.85 13.90 5.13
C ARG A 30 20.41 12.74 4.22
N TYR A 31 19.81 13.09 3.09
CA TYR A 31 19.32 12.12 2.09
C TYR A 31 20.42 11.12 1.67
N ASP A 32 21.62 11.61 1.32
CA ASP A 32 22.75 10.74 0.93
C ASP A 32 23.13 9.74 2.04
N THR A 33 23.03 10.17 3.31
CA THR A 33 23.31 9.30 4.47
C THR A 33 22.25 8.22 4.63
N LEU A 34 20.97 8.57 4.43
CA LEU A 34 19.87 7.59 4.48
C LEU A 34 20.00 6.57 3.35
N THR A 35 20.25 7.03 2.12
CA THR A 35 20.45 6.17 0.95
C THR A 35 21.62 5.18 1.15
N ALA A 36 22.75 5.66 1.71
CA ALA A 36 23.89 4.80 1.99
C ALA A 36 23.59 3.76 3.08
N LEU A 37 22.79 4.11 4.08
CA LEU A 37 22.34 3.16 5.11
C LEU A 37 21.31 2.16 4.55
N GLU A 38 20.37 2.61 3.74
CA GLU A 38 19.37 1.76 3.09
C GLU A 38 20.03 0.72 2.18
N GLN A 39 21.08 1.07 1.46
CA GLN A 39 21.83 0.12 0.62
C GLN A 39 22.40 -1.05 1.43
N VAL A 40 22.90 -0.82 2.64
CA VAL A 40 23.42 -1.89 3.52
C VAL A 40 22.34 -2.92 3.89
N PHE A 41 21.09 -2.47 4.00
CA PHE A 41 19.98 -3.35 4.35
C PHE A 41 19.32 -3.96 3.12
N ASN A 42 19.37 -3.27 1.98
CA ASN A 42 18.86 -3.77 0.70
C ASN A 42 19.76 -4.84 0.07
N GLU A 43 21.10 -4.79 0.28
CA GLU A 43 22.01 -5.85 -0.17
C GLU A 43 21.80 -7.19 0.56
N GLN A 44 21.04 -7.24 1.66
CA GLN A 44 20.76 -8.47 2.42
C GLN A 44 19.34 -9.01 2.30
N LEU A 45 18.50 -8.43 1.46
CA LEU A 45 17.29 -9.11 1.00
C LEU A 45 17.65 -10.10 -0.14
N GLU A 46 18.77 -10.83 0.04
CA GLU A 46 18.89 -12.13 -0.61
C GLU A 46 17.82 -13.02 0.00
N VAL A 47 16.74 -13.19 -0.73
CA VAL A 47 15.75 -14.24 -0.49
C VAL A 47 16.52 -15.55 -0.35
N ARG A 48 16.67 -16.09 0.85
CA ARG A 48 17.21 -17.42 1.07
C ARG A 48 16.23 -18.40 0.46
N GLU A 49 16.59 -18.88 -0.71
CA GLU A 49 15.85 -19.89 -1.45
C GLU A 49 15.75 -21.20 -0.64
N PRO A 50 14.56 -21.79 -0.56
CA PRO A 50 14.41 -23.24 -0.44
C PRO A 50 14.41 -23.82 -1.87
N GLY A 51 15.59 -24.17 -2.36
CA GLY A 51 15.81 -25.14 -3.44
C GLY A 51 15.07 -24.94 -4.76
N GLY A 52 15.59 -24.11 -5.68
CA GLY A 52 15.14 -24.13 -7.07
C GLY A 52 15.72 -22.97 -7.88
N LEU A 53 16.44 -23.28 -8.89
CA LEU A 53 16.94 -22.62 -10.12
C LEU A 53 16.42 -21.23 -10.51
N TYR A 54 16.36 -20.25 -9.64
CA TYR A 54 16.12 -18.85 -10.01
C TYR A 54 17.44 -18.09 -9.93
N LYS A 55 17.86 -17.49 -11.06
CA LYS A 55 18.92 -16.48 -11.04
C LYS A 55 18.42 -15.33 -10.18
N ALA A 56 19.03 -15.11 -9.02
CA ALA A 56 18.77 -13.94 -8.20
C ALA A 56 18.93 -12.70 -9.07
N ARG A 57 17.83 -11.98 -9.34
CA ARG A 57 17.86 -10.70 -10.02
C ARG A 57 18.22 -9.62 -9.00
N LYS A 58 18.79 -8.52 -9.46
CA LYS A 58 19.02 -7.37 -8.59
C LYS A 58 17.66 -6.73 -8.23
N ASN A 59 17.58 -6.13 -7.06
CA ASN A 59 16.45 -5.28 -6.70
C ASN A 59 16.19 -4.24 -7.81
N GLY A 60 14.92 -4.07 -8.19
CA GLY A 60 14.52 -3.22 -9.32
C GLY A 60 14.50 -3.94 -10.69
N GLU A 61 14.87 -5.23 -10.75
CA GLU A 61 14.85 -6.03 -11.99
C GLU A 61 13.79 -7.15 -11.98
N TYR A 62 13.03 -7.30 -10.88
CA TYR A 62 11.99 -8.33 -10.78
C TYR A 62 10.80 -8.00 -11.68
N THR A 63 10.17 -9.06 -12.18
CA THR A 63 9.05 -8.99 -13.11
C THR A 63 7.81 -9.66 -12.54
N ILE A 64 6.68 -9.49 -13.23
CA ILE A 64 5.42 -10.20 -12.92
C ILE A 64 5.60 -11.72 -12.99
N ASP A 65 6.46 -12.24 -13.88
CA ASP A 65 6.76 -13.67 -13.93
C ASP A 65 7.51 -14.14 -12.69
N ASP A 66 8.45 -13.31 -12.19
CA ASP A 66 9.11 -13.61 -10.91
C ASP A 66 8.12 -13.59 -9.75
N TYR A 67 7.19 -12.61 -9.73
CA TYR A 67 6.11 -12.51 -8.76
C TYR A 67 5.22 -13.76 -8.76
N ARG A 68 4.80 -14.22 -9.94
CA ARG A 68 3.95 -15.41 -10.10
C ARG A 68 4.66 -16.72 -9.80
N ALA A 69 5.98 -16.71 -9.80
CA ALA A 69 6.79 -17.87 -9.48
C ALA A 69 7.06 -18.04 -7.97
N LEU A 70 6.69 -17.05 -7.15
CA LEU A 70 6.80 -17.12 -5.69
C LEU A 70 5.85 -18.19 -5.13
N PRO A 71 6.24 -18.84 -4.02
CA PRO A 71 5.33 -19.73 -3.29
C PRO A 71 4.08 -18.99 -2.83
N ASP A 72 2.91 -19.66 -2.83
CA ASP A 72 1.62 -19.10 -2.44
C ASP A 72 1.60 -18.53 -1.00
N GLU A 73 2.48 -19.04 -0.14
CA GLU A 73 2.63 -18.57 1.24
C GLU A 73 3.38 -17.24 1.34
N GLN A 74 4.14 -16.87 0.31
CA GLN A 74 4.92 -15.64 0.30
C GLN A 74 4.06 -14.46 -0.17
N ARG A 75 3.63 -13.63 0.79
CA ARG A 75 2.82 -12.45 0.51
C ARG A 75 3.71 -11.24 0.28
N VAL A 76 3.75 -10.77 -0.95
CA VAL A 76 4.54 -9.60 -1.35
C VAL A 76 3.74 -8.73 -2.34
N GLU A 77 4.13 -7.47 -2.45
CA GLU A 77 3.82 -6.62 -3.59
C GLU A 77 5.08 -6.44 -4.43
N LEU A 78 4.92 -6.28 -5.73
CA LEU A 78 5.98 -5.91 -6.65
C LEU A 78 5.73 -4.47 -7.11
N ILE A 79 6.66 -3.54 -6.85
CA ILE A 79 6.52 -2.16 -7.27
C ILE A 79 7.82 -1.73 -7.95
N ASP A 80 7.74 -1.34 -9.23
CA ASP A 80 8.88 -0.96 -10.05
C ASP A 80 10.02 -2.00 -10.08
N GLY A 81 9.67 -3.28 -9.96
CA GLY A 81 10.65 -4.37 -9.93
C GLY A 81 11.28 -4.63 -8.56
N TYR A 82 10.74 -4.07 -7.49
CA TYR A 82 11.15 -4.34 -6.11
C TYR A 82 10.06 -5.13 -5.38
N PHE A 83 10.45 -6.18 -4.66
CA PHE A 83 9.54 -6.88 -3.78
C PHE A 83 9.43 -6.20 -2.42
N TYR A 84 8.19 -6.07 -1.95
CA TYR A 84 7.84 -5.53 -0.65
C TYR A 84 7.03 -6.56 0.14
N ASP A 85 7.58 -7.06 1.23
CA ASP A 85 6.87 -8.01 2.10
C ASP A 85 5.59 -7.39 2.65
N MET A 86 4.54 -8.20 2.69
CA MET A 86 3.26 -7.87 3.29
C MET A 86 3.10 -8.59 4.62
N ALA A 87 2.87 -7.82 5.68
CA ALA A 87 2.50 -8.40 6.97
C ALA A 87 1.09 -9.01 6.90
N SER A 88 0.82 -10.00 7.75
CA SER A 88 -0.56 -10.46 7.93
C SER A 88 -1.40 -9.33 8.54
N PRO A 89 -2.58 -9.02 7.98
CA PRO A 89 -3.43 -7.97 8.51
C PRO A 89 -3.98 -8.37 9.89
N THR A 90 -4.19 -7.37 10.75
CA THR A 90 -4.87 -7.57 12.03
C THR A 90 -6.38 -7.76 11.80
N PHE A 91 -7.07 -8.28 12.82
CA PHE A 91 -8.54 -8.38 12.76
C PHE A 91 -9.20 -7.01 12.55
N GLY A 92 -8.71 -5.96 13.23
CA GLY A 92 -9.22 -4.60 13.07
C GLY A 92 -9.05 -4.07 11.64
N HIS A 93 -7.86 -4.25 11.05
CA HIS A 93 -7.58 -3.88 9.67
C HIS A 93 -8.57 -4.53 8.69
N GLN A 94 -8.81 -5.85 8.81
CA GLN A 94 -9.74 -6.58 7.96
C GLN A 94 -11.20 -6.14 8.18
N SER A 95 -11.59 -5.90 9.43
CA SER A 95 -12.94 -5.44 9.77
C SER A 95 -13.24 -4.06 9.17
N ILE A 96 -12.27 -3.16 9.21
CA ILE A 96 -12.36 -1.81 8.61
C ILE A 96 -12.52 -1.91 7.09
N GLY A 97 -11.63 -2.65 6.43
CA GLY A 97 -11.72 -2.87 4.97
C GLY A 97 -13.04 -3.52 4.57
N GLY A 98 -13.48 -4.52 5.33
CA GLY A 98 -14.76 -5.21 5.12
C GLY A 98 -15.97 -4.30 5.25
N GLU A 99 -16.00 -3.38 6.23
CA GLU A 99 -17.10 -2.44 6.41
C GLU A 99 -17.14 -1.40 5.29
N ILE A 100 -16.00 -0.87 4.86
CA ILE A 100 -15.92 0.05 3.71
C ILE A 100 -16.41 -0.67 2.45
N HIS A 101 -15.88 -1.87 2.17
CA HIS A 101 -16.31 -2.68 1.03
C HIS A 101 -17.81 -2.95 1.05
N ARG A 102 -18.41 -3.29 2.22
CA ARG A 102 -19.83 -3.54 2.36
C ARG A 102 -20.67 -2.33 1.96
N GLN A 103 -20.29 -1.12 2.42
CA GLN A 103 -21.01 0.11 2.09
C GLN A 103 -20.93 0.40 0.60
N ILE A 104 -19.75 0.27 -0.01
CA ILE A 104 -19.54 0.44 -1.46
C ILE A 104 -20.37 -0.58 -2.24
N ALA A 105 -20.32 -1.86 -1.86
CA ALA A 105 -21.02 -2.92 -2.55
C ALA A 105 -22.54 -2.73 -2.52
N ASN A 106 -23.10 -2.34 -1.38
CA ASN A 106 -24.53 -2.04 -1.23
C ASN A 106 -24.95 -0.91 -2.19
N TYR A 107 -24.20 0.20 -2.18
CA TYR A 107 -24.48 1.34 -3.05
C TYR A 107 -24.44 0.96 -4.55
N ILE A 108 -23.40 0.22 -4.97
CA ILE A 108 -23.28 -0.21 -6.37
C ILE A 108 -24.41 -1.15 -6.76
N MET A 109 -24.82 -2.06 -5.87
CA MET A 109 -25.94 -2.95 -6.12
C MET A 109 -27.28 -2.21 -6.24
N GLU A 110 -27.52 -1.21 -5.41
CA GLU A 110 -28.72 -0.37 -5.47
C GLU A 110 -28.74 0.50 -6.73
N LEU A 111 -27.60 1.03 -7.13
CA LEU A 111 -27.47 1.85 -8.35
C LEU A 111 -27.64 1.01 -9.63
N GLY A 112 -27.37 -0.29 -9.59
CA GLY A 112 -27.42 -1.19 -10.76
C GLY A 112 -26.34 -0.90 -11.81
N GLY A 113 -25.23 -0.26 -11.43
CA GLY A 113 -24.14 0.14 -12.31
C GLY A 113 -23.18 -1.00 -12.71
N ASN A 114 -22.26 -0.70 -13.63
CA ASN A 114 -21.26 -1.66 -14.12
C ASN A 114 -20.03 -1.78 -13.22
N CYS A 115 -19.82 -0.87 -12.27
CA CYS A 115 -18.68 -0.91 -11.38
C CYS A 115 -18.69 -2.18 -10.52
N ARG A 116 -17.50 -2.67 -10.20
CA ARG A 116 -17.30 -3.85 -9.35
C ARG A 116 -16.41 -3.47 -8.17
N PRO A 117 -16.93 -3.58 -6.94
CA PRO A 117 -16.10 -3.42 -5.75
C PRO A 117 -15.27 -4.69 -5.54
N PHE A 118 -14.07 -4.54 -4.98
CA PHE A 118 -13.24 -5.65 -4.56
C PHE A 118 -12.59 -5.36 -3.20
N ILE A 119 -12.16 -6.41 -2.53
CA ILE A 119 -11.45 -6.38 -1.26
C ILE A 119 -10.25 -7.32 -1.33
N ALA A 120 -9.14 -6.97 -0.68
CA ALA A 120 -7.95 -7.81 -0.62
C ALA A 120 -8.24 -9.24 -0.09
N PRO A 121 -7.53 -10.26 -0.60
CA PRO A 121 -6.42 -10.16 -1.58
C PRO A 121 -6.92 -10.18 -3.04
N VAL A 122 -6.60 -9.18 -3.81
CA VAL A 122 -6.81 -9.15 -5.27
C VAL A 122 -5.58 -8.53 -5.91
N ASP A 123 -4.96 -9.25 -6.83
CA ASP A 123 -3.82 -8.75 -7.58
C ASP A 123 -4.24 -7.66 -8.57
N VAL A 124 -3.52 -6.54 -8.56
CA VAL A 124 -3.69 -5.44 -9.49
C VAL A 124 -2.36 -5.18 -10.19
N GLN A 125 -2.29 -5.53 -11.47
CA GLN A 125 -1.15 -5.16 -12.34
C GLN A 125 -1.34 -3.71 -12.79
N LEU A 126 -0.82 -2.79 -11.98
CA LEU A 126 -1.26 -1.39 -11.91
C LEU A 126 -0.97 -0.60 -13.19
N ASP A 127 0.28 -0.64 -13.67
CA ASP A 127 0.75 0.19 -14.79
C ASP A 127 0.59 -0.51 -16.16
N CYS A 128 -0.04 -1.68 -16.21
CA CYS A 128 -0.06 -2.56 -17.39
C CYS A 128 1.35 -2.93 -17.88
N ASP A 129 2.35 -2.80 -17.01
CA ASP A 129 3.73 -3.20 -17.26
C ASP A 129 4.03 -4.58 -16.64
N GLU A 130 5.27 -5.02 -16.75
CA GLU A 130 5.72 -6.29 -16.19
C GLU A 130 6.42 -6.13 -14.83
N ARG A 131 6.27 -4.98 -14.15
CA ARG A 131 7.09 -4.63 -12.99
C ARG A 131 6.33 -4.16 -11.77
N THR A 132 4.98 -4.04 -11.89
CA THR A 132 4.15 -3.54 -10.79
C THR A 132 2.92 -4.40 -10.58
N MET A 133 2.85 -5.08 -9.42
CA MET A 133 1.71 -5.84 -8.92
C MET A 133 1.46 -5.46 -7.47
N VAL A 134 0.30 -4.88 -7.19
CA VAL A 134 -0.11 -4.44 -5.85
C VAL A 134 -1.37 -5.15 -5.41
N GLN A 135 -1.65 -5.15 -4.11
CA GLN A 135 -2.87 -5.72 -3.51
C GLN A 135 -3.56 -4.68 -2.63
N PRO A 136 -4.32 -3.74 -3.21
CA PRO A 136 -5.04 -2.72 -2.44
C PRO A 136 -6.07 -3.33 -1.50
N ASP A 137 -6.25 -2.74 -0.31
CA ASP A 137 -7.17 -3.26 0.70
C ASP A 137 -8.62 -3.27 0.22
N VAL A 138 -9.08 -2.17 -0.40
CA VAL A 138 -10.43 -2.06 -1.01
C VAL A 138 -10.32 -1.25 -2.29
N GLY A 139 -11.13 -1.58 -3.29
CA GLY A 139 -11.19 -0.76 -4.50
C GLY A 139 -12.47 -0.93 -5.31
N ILE A 140 -12.56 -0.13 -6.37
CA ILE A 140 -13.66 -0.17 -7.34
C ILE A 140 -13.06 -0.14 -8.75
N VAL A 141 -13.57 -1.02 -9.61
CA VAL A 141 -13.28 -1.05 -11.05
C VAL A 141 -14.58 -0.84 -11.81
N CYS A 142 -14.67 0.22 -12.61
CA CYS A 142 -15.83 0.53 -13.42
C CYS A 142 -15.70 0.02 -14.86
N ASP A 143 -14.48 -0.06 -15.39
CA ASP A 143 -14.21 -0.75 -16.65
C ASP A 143 -14.00 -2.25 -16.40
N THR A 144 -15.06 -3.03 -16.59
CA THR A 144 -15.02 -4.49 -16.38
C THR A 144 -14.08 -5.23 -17.33
N SER A 145 -13.64 -4.59 -18.43
CA SER A 145 -12.65 -5.17 -19.33
C SER A 145 -11.28 -5.34 -18.70
N LYS A 146 -10.99 -4.59 -17.62
CA LYS A 146 -9.78 -4.71 -16.79
C LYS A 146 -9.78 -5.94 -15.88
N ILE A 147 -10.96 -6.52 -15.61
CA ILE A 147 -11.06 -7.69 -14.73
C ILE A 147 -10.62 -8.93 -15.51
N LYS A 148 -9.56 -9.60 -15.05
CA LYS A 148 -8.95 -10.78 -15.62
C LYS A 148 -9.06 -11.96 -14.66
N ARG A 149 -8.72 -13.16 -15.13
CA ARG A 149 -8.74 -14.37 -14.30
C ARG A 149 -7.76 -14.29 -13.12
N PHE A 150 -6.64 -13.59 -13.29
CA PHE A 150 -5.63 -13.43 -12.23
C PHE A 150 -5.92 -12.27 -11.27
N GLY A 151 -6.82 -11.35 -11.63
CA GLY A 151 -7.08 -10.12 -10.88
C GLY A 151 -7.46 -8.95 -11.79
N ILE A 152 -6.84 -7.79 -11.60
CA ILE A 152 -7.13 -6.57 -12.36
C ILE A 152 -5.90 -6.17 -13.18
N TYR A 153 -6.13 -5.81 -14.44
CA TYR A 153 -5.10 -5.32 -15.37
C TYR A 153 -5.34 -3.85 -15.67
N GLY A 154 -4.48 -2.99 -15.14
CA GLY A 154 -4.59 -1.54 -15.18
C GLY A 154 -5.19 -0.94 -13.91
N ALA A 155 -5.18 0.39 -13.84
CA ALA A 155 -5.60 1.13 -12.66
C ALA A 155 -7.09 0.94 -12.33
N PRO A 156 -7.45 0.62 -11.07
CA PRO A 156 -8.83 0.77 -10.58
C PRO A 156 -9.26 2.24 -10.60
N ASP A 157 -10.58 2.49 -10.55
CA ASP A 157 -11.12 3.85 -10.46
C ASP A 157 -10.96 4.45 -9.05
N PHE A 158 -11.07 3.60 -8.04
CA PHE A 158 -11.01 3.97 -6.63
C PHE A 158 -10.20 2.95 -5.85
N VAL A 159 -9.34 3.43 -4.94
CA VAL A 159 -8.51 2.60 -4.07
C VAL A 159 -8.52 3.12 -2.64
N VAL A 160 -8.59 2.22 -1.66
CA VAL A 160 -8.38 2.50 -0.24
C VAL A 160 -7.23 1.64 0.27
N GLU A 161 -6.30 2.26 0.98
CA GLU A 161 -5.26 1.60 1.79
C GLU A 161 -5.53 1.91 3.26
N VAL A 162 -5.67 0.86 4.06
CA VAL A 162 -5.80 0.95 5.52
C VAL A 162 -4.40 0.86 6.11
N VAL A 163 -3.85 2.00 6.54
CA VAL A 163 -2.45 2.04 6.95
C VAL A 163 -2.25 1.52 8.37
N SER A 164 -1.17 0.76 8.51
CA SER A 164 -0.60 0.33 9.78
C SER A 164 0.69 1.10 10.07
N SER A 165 1.25 0.95 11.28
CA SER A 165 2.54 1.54 11.61
C SER A 165 3.68 1.09 10.70
N SER A 166 3.61 -0.13 10.16
CA SER A 166 4.63 -0.72 9.28
C SER A 166 4.50 -0.31 7.82
N THR A 167 3.27 -0.04 7.32
CA THR A 167 3.03 0.29 5.91
C THR A 167 2.98 1.79 5.64
N LYS A 168 2.82 2.59 6.66
CA LYS A 168 2.55 4.04 6.59
C LYS A 168 3.45 4.79 5.59
N LYS A 169 4.77 4.61 5.63
CA LYS A 169 5.68 5.30 4.71
C LYS A 169 5.46 4.89 3.25
N LYS A 170 5.23 3.60 3.01
CA LYS A 170 4.99 3.06 1.67
C LYS A 170 3.68 3.62 1.08
N ASP A 171 2.60 3.60 1.86
CA ASP A 171 1.27 4.03 1.40
C ASP A 171 1.18 5.55 1.18
N TYR A 172 1.84 6.35 2.06
CA TYR A 172 1.85 7.81 1.96
C TYR A 172 2.77 8.40 0.89
N ALA A 173 3.75 7.66 0.41
CA ALA A 173 4.70 8.16 -0.56
C ALA A 173 4.73 7.32 -1.83
N LEU A 174 5.20 6.07 -1.73
CA LEU A 174 5.42 5.22 -2.90
C LEU A 174 4.11 4.88 -3.61
N LYS A 175 3.11 4.35 -2.90
CA LYS A 175 1.82 3.98 -3.49
C LYS A 175 1.04 5.20 -3.97
N LEU A 176 1.10 6.34 -3.26
CA LEU A 176 0.46 7.58 -3.71
C LEU A 176 0.94 7.98 -5.11
N SER A 177 2.26 8.03 -5.32
CA SER A 177 2.85 8.34 -6.64
C SER A 177 2.42 7.32 -7.70
N LYS A 178 2.49 6.04 -7.38
CA LYS A 178 2.15 4.96 -8.30
C LYS A 178 0.67 4.97 -8.71
N TYR A 179 -0.25 5.15 -7.75
CA TYR A 179 -1.68 5.22 -8.06
C TYR A 179 -2.03 6.44 -8.91
N MET A 180 -1.41 7.59 -8.61
CA MET A 180 -1.58 8.80 -9.40
C MET A 180 -1.06 8.62 -10.84
N GLU A 181 0.17 8.11 -11.00
CA GLU A 181 0.81 7.90 -12.31
C GLU A 181 0.07 6.86 -13.16
N ALA A 182 -0.45 5.81 -12.54
CA ALA A 182 -1.20 4.75 -13.23
C ALA A 182 -2.61 5.18 -13.67
N GLY A 183 -3.12 6.32 -13.18
CA GLY A 183 -4.42 6.84 -13.54
C GLY A 183 -5.58 6.35 -12.66
N VAL A 184 -5.30 5.97 -11.41
CA VAL A 184 -6.36 5.87 -10.38
C VAL A 184 -7.03 7.23 -10.25
N ARG A 185 -8.37 7.28 -10.19
CA ARG A 185 -9.11 8.54 -10.13
C ARG A 185 -9.21 9.10 -8.72
N GLU A 186 -9.39 8.20 -7.74
CA GLU A 186 -9.50 8.56 -6.32
C GLU A 186 -8.76 7.57 -5.44
N TYR A 187 -7.93 8.06 -4.53
CA TYR A 187 -7.14 7.28 -3.58
C TYR A 187 -7.35 7.74 -2.16
N TRP A 188 -7.68 6.82 -1.28
CA TRP A 188 -7.86 7.07 0.14
C TRP A 188 -6.77 6.40 0.96
N ILE A 189 -6.19 7.17 1.88
CA ILE A 189 -5.32 6.62 2.95
C ILE A 189 -6.10 6.72 4.25
N LEU A 190 -6.43 5.57 4.82
CA LEU A 190 -7.17 5.47 6.07
C LEU A 190 -6.23 5.14 7.22
N ASP A 191 -5.98 6.13 8.07
CA ASP A 191 -5.18 6.01 9.29
C ASP A 191 -6.13 5.86 10.50
N PHE A 192 -6.42 4.61 10.86
CA PHE A 192 -7.37 4.33 11.94
C PHE A 192 -6.81 4.68 13.32
N ALA A 193 -5.47 4.64 13.52
CA ALA A 193 -4.85 5.05 14.78
C ALA A 193 -5.00 6.57 15.03
N GLN A 194 -5.17 7.36 13.97
CA GLN A 194 -5.42 8.80 14.05
C GLN A 194 -6.87 9.19 13.74
N GLU A 195 -7.75 8.22 13.52
CA GLU A 195 -9.15 8.42 13.10
C GLU A 195 -9.28 9.41 11.92
N LYS A 196 -8.44 9.20 10.87
CA LYS A 196 -8.36 10.08 9.70
C LYS A 196 -8.47 9.33 8.40
N VAL A 197 -9.10 9.99 7.42
CA VAL A 197 -9.09 9.60 6.01
C VAL A 197 -8.50 10.74 5.20
N LEU A 198 -7.40 10.48 4.48
CA LEU A 198 -6.85 11.39 3.49
C LEU A 198 -7.42 11.00 2.13
N VAL A 199 -8.16 11.89 1.52
CA VAL A 199 -8.83 11.69 0.23
C VAL A 199 -8.08 12.46 -0.84
N TYR A 200 -7.45 11.75 -1.77
CA TYR A 200 -6.85 12.28 -2.98
C TYR A 200 -7.80 12.04 -4.15
N PHE A 201 -8.33 13.10 -4.75
CA PHE A 201 -9.12 13.04 -5.98
C PHE A 201 -8.30 13.63 -7.13
N PHE A 202 -7.62 12.75 -7.88
CA PHE A 202 -6.62 13.14 -8.87
C PHE A 202 -7.20 13.84 -10.11
N GLU A 203 -8.52 13.76 -10.32
CA GLU A 203 -9.18 14.46 -11.42
C GLU A 203 -9.40 15.96 -11.16
N SER A 204 -9.30 16.41 -9.90
CA SER A 204 -9.57 17.82 -9.54
C SER A 204 -8.37 18.54 -8.94
N ASP A 205 -7.77 17.99 -7.89
CA ASP A 205 -6.67 18.63 -7.15
C ASP A 205 -5.69 17.58 -6.63
N VAL A 206 -4.39 17.95 -6.56
CA VAL A 206 -3.34 17.09 -6.02
C VAL A 206 -3.24 17.11 -4.50
N TYR A 207 -3.92 18.06 -3.84
CA TYR A 207 -3.92 18.14 -2.38
C TYR A 207 -5.03 17.29 -1.78
N PRO A 208 -4.73 16.50 -0.73
CA PRO A 208 -5.76 15.70 -0.08
C PRO A 208 -6.70 16.54 0.75
N VAL A 209 -7.97 16.14 0.77
CA VAL A 209 -8.90 16.59 1.79
C VAL A 209 -8.84 15.60 2.95
N ILE A 210 -8.71 16.12 4.18
CA ILE A 210 -8.63 15.30 5.39
C ILE A 210 -9.99 15.29 6.08
N TYR A 211 -10.51 14.09 6.32
CA TYR A 211 -11.75 13.87 7.07
C TYR A 211 -11.46 13.13 8.38
N GLY A 212 -12.22 13.43 9.42
CA GLY A 212 -12.31 12.59 10.63
C GLY A 212 -13.38 11.49 10.47
N PHE A 213 -13.49 10.62 11.47
CA PHE A 213 -14.52 9.58 11.52
C PHE A 213 -15.89 10.09 12.05
N ASP A 214 -15.96 11.37 12.39
CA ASP A 214 -17.17 12.03 12.92
C ASP A 214 -18.20 12.38 11.85
N LYS A 215 -17.84 12.29 10.58
CA LYS A 215 -18.70 12.62 9.44
C LYS A 215 -18.54 11.60 8.32
N PRO A 216 -19.62 11.32 7.56
CA PRO A 216 -19.51 10.51 6.36
C PRO A 216 -18.58 11.15 5.32
N VAL A 217 -17.70 10.36 4.73
CA VAL A 217 -16.71 10.81 3.75
C VAL A 217 -17.25 10.59 2.33
N PRO A 218 -17.33 11.64 1.49
CA PRO A 218 -17.85 11.51 0.14
C PRO A 218 -16.86 10.79 -0.78
N VAL A 219 -17.37 9.89 -1.64
CA VAL A 219 -16.62 9.23 -2.71
C VAL A 219 -16.79 10.06 -3.98
N ASN A 220 -15.73 10.71 -4.43
CA ASN A 220 -15.78 11.72 -5.49
C ASN A 220 -16.01 11.12 -6.87
N ILE A 221 -15.58 9.90 -7.16
CA ILE A 221 -15.90 9.21 -8.43
C ILE A 221 -17.41 9.02 -8.63
N TYR A 222 -18.21 9.16 -7.57
CA TYR A 222 -19.67 9.18 -7.60
C TYR A 222 -20.24 10.58 -7.27
N ASN A 223 -19.47 11.65 -7.51
CA ASN A 223 -19.88 13.04 -7.25
C ASN A 223 -20.34 13.28 -5.79
N GLY A 224 -19.86 12.47 -4.84
CA GLY A 224 -20.22 12.55 -3.42
C GLY A 224 -21.62 12.00 -3.09
N GLU A 225 -22.32 11.35 -4.02
CA GLU A 225 -23.57 10.65 -3.75
C GLU A 225 -23.37 9.44 -2.83
N LEU A 226 -22.34 8.62 -3.12
CA LEU A 226 -21.85 7.63 -2.18
C LEU A 226 -21.07 8.33 -1.07
N LYS A 227 -21.42 8.01 0.17
CA LYS A 227 -20.67 8.46 1.36
C LYS A 227 -20.38 7.26 2.25
N ILE A 228 -19.14 7.16 2.71
CA ILE A 228 -18.74 6.13 3.65
C ILE A 228 -18.92 6.65 5.08
N ASP A 229 -19.73 5.97 5.86
CA ASP A 229 -19.98 6.26 7.27
C ASP A 229 -19.01 5.46 8.15
N PHE A 230 -18.21 6.16 8.94
CA PHE A 230 -17.23 5.59 9.85
C PHE A 230 -17.74 5.35 11.26
N THR A 231 -19.03 5.60 11.55
CA THR A 231 -19.59 5.48 12.91
C THR A 231 -19.37 4.10 13.52
N ASN A 232 -19.59 3.03 12.76
CA ASN A 232 -19.34 1.66 13.23
C ASN A 232 -17.86 1.43 13.49
N ILE A 233 -17.00 1.84 12.57
CA ILE A 233 -15.54 1.71 12.68
C ILE A 233 -15.04 2.44 13.93
N ALA A 234 -15.46 3.71 14.13
CA ALA A 234 -15.10 4.49 15.32
C ALA A 234 -15.58 3.83 16.63
N ARG A 235 -16.76 3.20 16.61
CA ARG A 235 -17.25 2.44 17.76
C ARG A 235 -16.39 1.22 18.05
N TRP A 236 -16.05 0.41 17.03
CA TRP A 236 -15.22 -0.78 17.17
C TRP A 236 -13.83 -0.47 17.71
N LEU A 237 -13.22 0.62 17.23
CA LEU A 237 -11.93 1.08 17.77
C LEU A 237 -12.01 1.42 19.26
N LYS A 238 -13.10 2.05 19.72
CA LYS A 238 -13.32 2.34 21.14
C LYS A 238 -13.57 1.08 21.98
N GLU A 239 -14.09 0.02 21.37
CA GLU A 239 -14.29 -1.29 21.98
C GLU A 239 -13.02 -2.16 22.00
N GLY A 240 -11.89 -1.64 21.52
CA GLY A 240 -10.56 -2.28 21.57
C GLY A 240 -10.28 -3.24 20.42
N MET A 241 -10.90 -3.01 19.27
CA MET A 241 -10.55 -3.71 18.03
C MET A 241 -9.38 -3.00 17.32
N GLU A 242 -8.19 -3.03 17.96
CA GLU A 242 -6.94 -2.57 17.34
C GLU A 242 -6.26 -3.66 16.50
#